data_5fa6dfd958d1a8ae3dbeb50496de2430
#
_entry.id   5fa6dfd958d1a8ae3dbeb50496de2430
#
_cell.length_a   1.000
_cell.length_b   1.000
_cell.length_c   1.000
_cell.angle_alpha   90.00
_cell.angle_beta   90.00
_cell.angle_gamma   90.00
#
_symmetry.space_group_name_H-M   'P 1'
#
loop_
_entity.id
_entity.type
_entity.pdbx_description
1 polymer ?
#
loop_
_entity_poly.entity_id
_entity_poly.type
_entity_poly.pdbx_seq_one_letter_code
_entity_poly.pdbx_strand_id
1 'polypeptide(L)'
;IINAIAAARGLLTEMFEKRKTLSFRYSDALALLKDDENRLKLLIEKEVIRQNGNFVELDARFLDFFELLLEANEEINTATVEENIEYLHELMDYYLKEKIQSRKESYVRNIKITFQKLARVTIRNIINLQHNIDNAFKHEPTYQIKIAKLQNLDKKRINIQRLIDSTEHLILHEERDFFRQATDEELTRILLELRQELQLSAHSLIRAQQDIINYLNQIKNQVILVEKIRKVKYLQDQFELRARSNLSEIMERERSLLLEGNTQASFKLSPSYLASDEVRPI
;
A
#
# COMPACT_ATOMS: atom_id res chain seq x y z
N ILE A 1 -24.49 -13.36 -21.84
CA ILE A 1 -23.61 -12.42 -21.10
C ILE A 1 -22.21 -12.42 -21.70
N ILE A 2 -21.51 -13.57 -21.82
CA ILE A 2 -20.12 -13.65 -22.32
C ILE A 2 -19.96 -12.97 -23.69
N ASN A 3 -20.84 -13.26 -24.65
CA ASN A 3 -20.80 -12.62 -25.97
C ASN A 3 -21.06 -11.12 -25.93
N ALA A 4 -21.91 -10.64 -25.00
CA ALA A 4 -22.16 -9.21 -24.82
C ALA A 4 -20.92 -8.50 -24.25
N ILE A 5 -20.25 -9.12 -23.27
CA ILE A 5 -18.98 -8.63 -22.71
C ILE A 5 -17.89 -8.58 -23.79
N ALA A 6 -17.76 -9.64 -24.59
CA ALA A 6 -16.78 -9.70 -25.66
C ALA A 6 -17.03 -8.61 -26.74
N ALA A 7 -18.30 -8.38 -27.10
CA ALA A 7 -18.68 -7.34 -28.06
C ALA A 7 -18.45 -5.91 -27.54
N ALA A 8 -18.49 -5.71 -26.21
CA ALA A 8 -18.26 -4.44 -25.54
C ALA A 8 -16.84 -4.27 -24.99
N ARG A 9 -15.89 -5.11 -25.43
CA ARG A 9 -14.51 -5.15 -24.91
C ARG A 9 -13.88 -3.75 -24.79
N GLY A 10 -13.97 -2.92 -25.84
CA GLY A 10 -13.36 -1.59 -25.84
C GLY A 10 -13.90 -0.68 -24.75
N LEU A 11 -15.24 -0.65 -24.58
CA LEU A 11 -15.89 0.11 -23.53
C LEU A 11 -15.50 -0.39 -22.13
N LEU A 12 -15.58 -1.70 -21.91
CA LEU A 12 -15.28 -2.29 -20.59
C LEU A 12 -13.80 -2.10 -20.20
N THR A 13 -12.87 -2.19 -21.17
CA THR A 13 -11.44 -1.92 -20.92
C THR A 13 -11.26 -0.46 -20.49
N GLU A 14 -11.83 0.50 -21.20
CA GLU A 14 -11.67 1.92 -20.87
C GLU A 14 -12.35 2.31 -19.56
N MET A 15 -13.54 1.74 -19.26
CA MET A 15 -14.19 1.92 -17.96
C MET A 15 -13.35 1.32 -16.83
N PHE A 16 -12.71 0.18 -17.04
CA PHE A 16 -11.84 -0.44 -16.06
C PHE A 16 -10.55 0.35 -15.84
N GLU A 17 -9.92 0.87 -16.89
CA GLU A 17 -8.73 1.73 -16.77
C GLU A 17 -9.04 3.02 -16.02
N LYS A 18 -10.22 3.60 -16.25
CA LYS A 18 -10.70 4.82 -15.59
C LYS A 18 -11.46 4.55 -14.29
N ARG A 19 -11.43 3.34 -13.72
CA ARG A 19 -12.22 2.95 -12.53
C ARG A 19 -12.04 3.84 -11.30
N LYS A 20 -10.91 4.50 -11.17
CA LYS A 20 -10.64 5.44 -10.07
C LYS A 20 -11.44 6.74 -10.18
N THR A 21 -11.95 7.08 -11.36
CA THR A 21 -12.77 8.28 -11.59
C THR A 21 -14.27 8.05 -11.43
N LEU A 22 -14.69 6.82 -11.18
CA LEU A 22 -16.02 6.33 -10.82
C LEU A 22 -17.16 6.61 -11.80
N SER A 23 -17.06 7.52 -12.75
CA SER A 23 -18.17 7.83 -13.65
C SER A 23 -17.71 8.04 -15.10
N PHE A 24 -18.40 7.39 -16.01
CA PHE A 24 -18.23 7.52 -17.45
C PHE A 24 -19.51 8.15 -18.03
N ARG A 25 -19.41 9.11 -18.94
CA ARG A 25 -20.61 9.72 -19.54
C ARG A 25 -21.30 8.74 -20.46
N TYR A 26 -22.61 8.71 -20.44
CA TYR A 26 -23.42 7.86 -21.32
C TYR A 26 -23.10 8.08 -22.79
N SER A 27 -22.90 9.35 -23.23
CA SER A 27 -22.50 9.70 -24.58
C SER A 27 -21.18 9.09 -25.01
N ASP A 28 -20.20 9.09 -24.09
CA ASP A 28 -18.85 8.59 -24.37
C ASP A 28 -18.86 7.05 -24.44
N ALA A 29 -19.67 6.42 -23.59
CA ALA A 29 -19.92 4.98 -23.62
C ALA A 29 -20.55 4.54 -24.95
N LEU A 30 -21.52 5.33 -25.44
CA LEU A 30 -22.19 5.07 -26.71
C LEU A 30 -21.22 5.19 -27.89
N ALA A 31 -20.39 6.25 -27.92
CA ALA A 31 -19.38 6.46 -28.95
C ALA A 31 -18.40 5.27 -29.03
N LEU A 32 -17.97 4.71 -27.90
CA LEU A 32 -17.09 3.53 -27.84
C LEU A 32 -17.76 2.26 -28.39
N LEU A 33 -19.08 2.17 -28.30
CA LEU A 33 -19.89 1.08 -28.87
C LEU A 33 -20.30 1.35 -30.33
N LYS A 34 -19.74 2.37 -30.99
CA LYS A 34 -20.07 2.80 -32.35
C LYS A 34 -21.56 3.19 -32.49
N ASP A 35 -22.07 3.90 -31.50
CA ASP A 35 -23.47 4.36 -31.39
C ASP A 35 -24.53 3.24 -31.37
N ASP A 36 -24.12 2.02 -30.98
CA ASP A 36 -25.05 0.89 -30.82
C ASP A 36 -25.71 0.93 -29.44
N GLU A 37 -26.78 1.68 -29.33
CA GLU A 37 -27.55 1.84 -28.09
C GLU A 37 -28.15 0.50 -27.57
N ASN A 38 -28.45 -0.43 -28.45
CA ASN A 38 -29.00 -1.73 -28.06
C ASN A 38 -27.99 -2.55 -27.27
N ARG A 39 -26.70 -2.45 -27.62
CA ARG A 39 -25.62 -3.11 -26.86
C ARG A 39 -25.45 -2.52 -25.48
N LEU A 40 -25.50 -1.19 -25.36
CA LEU A 40 -25.40 -0.52 -24.07
C LEU A 40 -26.59 -0.88 -23.17
N LYS A 41 -27.82 -0.86 -23.72
CA LYS A 41 -29.03 -1.30 -23.01
C LYS A 41 -28.95 -2.75 -22.55
N LEU A 42 -28.43 -3.64 -23.40
CA LEU A 42 -28.22 -5.05 -23.04
C LEU A 42 -27.24 -5.20 -21.85
N LEU A 43 -26.14 -4.43 -21.82
CA LEU A 43 -25.21 -4.46 -20.71
C LEU A 43 -25.81 -3.94 -19.41
N ILE A 44 -26.70 -2.94 -19.50
CA ILE A 44 -27.44 -2.41 -18.36
C ILE A 44 -28.47 -3.44 -17.89
N GLU A 45 -29.25 -4.03 -18.80
CA GLU A 45 -30.23 -5.09 -18.48
C GLU A 45 -29.61 -6.33 -17.82
N LYS A 46 -28.38 -6.68 -18.24
CA LYS A 46 -27.62 -7.78 -17.65
C LYS A 46 -26.82 -7.38 -16.41
N GLU A 47 -27.03 -6.17 -15.91
CA GLU A 47 -26.37 -5.62 -14.72
C GLU A 47 -24.84 -5.65 -14.80
N VAL A 48 -24.25 -5.62 -16.01
CA VAL A 48 -22.81 -5.47 -16.21
C VAL A 48 -22.38 -4.02 -15.98
N ILE A 49 -23.23 -3.10 -16.40
CA ILE A 49 -23.08 -1.65 -16.27
C ILE A 49 -24.30 -1.10 -15.54
N ARG A 50 -24.12 -0.19 -14.62
CA ARG A 50 -25.17 0.59 -13.98
C ARG A 50 -25.27 1.97 -14.59
N GLN A 51 -26.48 2.46 -14.76
CA GLN A 51 -26.75 3.81 -15.22
C GLN A 51 -27.24 4.68 -14.07
N ASN A 52 -26.58 5.80 -13.84
CA ASN A 52 -26.95 6.84 -12.89
C ASN A 52 -27.15 8.17 -13.64
N GLY A 53 -28.39 8.42 -14.10
CA GLY A 53 -28.71 9.58 -14.92
C GLY A 53 -27.92 9.59 -16.24
N ASN A 54 -27.09 10.60 -16.43
CA ASN A 54 -26.24 10.75 -17.62
C ASN A 54 -24.88 10.04 -17.53
N PHE A 55 -24.67 9.30 -16.45
CA PHE A 55 -23.41 8.58 -16.23
C PHE A 55 -23.66 7.08 -16.20
N VAL A 56 -22.65 6.33 -16.60
CA VAL A 56 -22.60 4.87 -16.52
C VAL A 56 -21.37 4.46 -15.74
N GLU A 57 -21.49 3.41 -14.97
CA GLU A 57 -20.41 2.84 -14.16
C GLU A 57 -20.41 1.31 -14.29
N LEU A 58 -19.27 0.70 -14.13
CA LEU A 58 -19.17 -0.75 -14.08
C LEU A 58 -19.87 -1.25 -12.81
N ASP A 59 -20.69 -2.30 -12.88
CA ASP A 59 -21.27 -2.91 -11.67
C ASP A 59 -20.14 -3.43 -10.77
N ALA A 60 -20.28 -3.22 -9.45
CA ALA A 60 -19.24 -3.59 -8.48
C ALA A 60 -18.82 -5.06 -8.59
N ARG A 61 -19.77 -5.99 -8.85
CA ARG A 61 -19.47 -7.43 -9.03
C ARG A 61 -18.56 -7.70 -10.22
N PHE A 62 -18.74 -6.96 -11.32
CA PHE A 62 -17.89 -7.09 -12.50
C PHE A 62 -16.58 -6.36 -12.33
N LEU A 63 -16.56 -5.23 -11.61
CA LEU A 63 -15.33 -4.54 -11.24
C LEU A 63 -14.44 -5.46 -10.39
N ASP A 64 -15.00 -6.04 -9.32
CA ASP A 64 -14.30 -6.99 -8.45
C ASP A 64 -13.79 -8.22 -9.23
N PHE A 65 -14.62 -8.73 -10.17
CA PHE A 65 -14.23 -9.84 -11.03
C PHE A 65 -13.04 -9.48 -11.94
N PHE A 66 -13.06 -8.31 -12.58
CA PHE A 66 -11.95 -7.87 -13.43
C PHE A 66 -10.71 -7.53 -12.62
N GLU A 67 -10.85 -6.91 -11.46
CA GLU A 67 -9.73 -6.67 -10.56
C GLU A 67 -9.11 -7.98 -10.08
N LEU A 68 -9.94 -8.98 -9.80
CA LEU A 68 -9.51 -10.32 -9.45
C LEU A 68 -8.76 -11.00 -10.61
N LEU A 69 -9.32 -10.93 -11.83
CA LEU A 69 -8.79 -11.60 -13.01
C LEU A 69 -7.48 -10.96 -13.50
N LEU A 70 -7.40 -9.64 -13.42
CA LEU A 70 -6.27 -8.85 -13.89
C LEU A 70 -5.23 -8.58 -12.80
N GLU A 71 -5.46 -9.13 -11.59
CA GLU A 71 -4.62 -8.89 -10.41
C GLU A 71 -4.39 -7.39 -10.12
N ALA A 72 -5.37 -6.56 -10.55
CA ALA A 72 -5.27 -5.11 -10.51
C ALA A 72 -5.61 -4.51 -9.13
N ASN A 73 -6.14 -5.32 -8.21
CA ASN A 73 -6.44 -4.91 -6.84
C ASN A 73 -5.18 -5.12 -5.98
N GLU A 74 -4.47 -4.03 -5.71
CA GLU A 74 -3.28 -4.01 -4.86
C GLU A 74 -3.62 -3.97 -3.35
N GLU A 75 -4.91 -4.05 -3.00
CA GLU A 75 -5.33 -4.02 -1.61
C GLU A 75 -5.00 -5.31 -0.88
N ILE A 76 -4.42 -5.15 0.30
CA ILE A 76 -4.17 -6.23 1.24
C ILE A 76 -5.41 -6.37 2.11
N ASN A 77 -6.20 -7.41 1.86
CA ASN A 77 -7.46 -7.66 2.56
C ASN A 77 -7.27 -8.76 3.61
N THR A 78 -6.88 -8.36 4.81
CA THR A 78 -6.72 -9.27 5.95
C THR A 78 -8.06 -9.61 6.62
N ALA A 79 -9.06 -8.73 6.54
CA ALA A 79 -10.38 -8.96 7.12
C ALA A 79 -11.08 -10.18 6.49
N THR A 80 -10.99 -10.34 5.17
CA THR A 80 -11.54 -11.52 4.48
C THR A 80 -10.90 -12.83 4.95
N VAL A 81 -9.63 -12.81 5.37
CA VAL A 81 -8.97 -14.00 5.94
C VAL A 81 -9.52 -14.32 7.31
N GLU A 82 -9.67 -13.32 8.18
CA GLU A 82 -10.28 -13.46 9.51
C GLU A 82 -11.70 -14.01 9.42
N GLU A 83 -12.55 -13.40 8.58
CA GLU A 83 -13.92 -13.87 8.33
C GLU A 83 -13.98 -15.34 7.84
N ASN A 84 -13.07 -15.74 6.97
CA ASN A 84 -13.03 -17.13 6.50
C ASN A 84 -12.59 -18.09 7.60
N ILE A 85 -11.70 -17.70 8.50
CA ILE A 85 -11.28 -18.52 9.66
C ILE A 85 -12.46 -18.69 10.62
N GLU A 86 -13.16 -17.62 10.97
CA GLU A 86 -14.34 -17.67 11.83
C GLU A 86 -15.45 -18.53 11.21
N TYR A 87 -15.70 -18.36 9.91
CA TYR A 87 -16.67 -19.17 9.18
C TYR A 87 -16.29 -20.66 9.13
N LEU A 88 -15.01 -21.00 9.06
CA LEU A 88 -14.55 -22.38 9.16
C LEU A 88 -14.86 -22.99 10.52
N HIS A 89 -14.60 -22.26 11.62
CA HIS A 89 -14.96 -22.71 12.96
C HIS A 89 -16.47 -23.01 13.08
N GLU A 90 -17.32 -22.10 12.59
CA GLU A 90 -18.77 -22.30 12.62
C GLU A 90 -19.19 -23.54 11.82
N LEU A 91 -18.66 -23.72 10.62
CA LEU A 91 -19.00 -24.86 9.76
C LEU A 91 -18.58 -26.19 10.38
N MET A 92 -17.39 -26.26 11.02
CA MET A 92 -16.89 -27.46 11.69
C MET A 92 -17.74 -27.78 12.93
N ASP A 93 -18.13 -26.77 13.68
CA ASP A 93 -19.02 -26.89 14.83
C ASP A 93 -20.41 -27.41 14.41
N TYR A 94 -20.96 -26.89 13.32
CA TYR A 94 -22.23 -27.38 12.75
C TYR A 94 -22.11 -28.82 12.26
N TYR A 95 -21.01 -29.19 11.63
CA TYR A 95 -20.77 -30.58 11.21
C TYR A 95 -20.75 -31.53 12.38
N LEU A 96 -20.10 -31.19 13.50
CA LEU A 96 -20.02 -32.03 14.68
C LEU A 96 -21.38 -32.22 15.38
N LYS A 97 -22.22 -31.20 15.37
CA LYS A 97 -23.56 -31.21 15.97
C LYS A 97 -24.64 -31.81 15.10
N GLU A 98 -24.42 -31.92 13.77
CA GLU A 98 -25.40 -32.40 12.81
C GLU A 98 -25.52 -33.94 12.85
N LYS A 99 -26.74 -34.45 12.70
CA LYS A 99 -27.05 -35.90 12.65
C LYS A 99 -27.38 -36.40 11.25
N ILE A 100 -27.79 -35.50 10.34
CA ILE A 100 -28.25 -35.83 9.01
C ILE A 100 -27.05 -35.88 8.05
N GLN A 101 -26.79 -37.06 7.46
CA GLN A 101 -25.60 -37.27 6.61
C GLN A 101 -25.51 -36.32 5.40
N SER A 102 -26.61 -36.07 4.70
CA SER A 102 -26.64 -35.15 3.56
C SER A 102 -26.27 -33.70 3.91
N ARG A 103 -26.61 -33.25 5.15
CA ARG A 103 -26.19 -31.95 5.65
C ARG A 103 -24.72 -31.91 6.03
N LYS A 104 -24.21 -33.00 6.63
CA LYS A 104 -22.77 -33.15 6.90
C LYS A 104 -21.93 -33.01 5.63
N GLU A 105 -22.36 -33.68 4.55
CA GLU A 105 -21.70 -33.58 3.25
C GLU A 105 -21.71 -32.16 2.68
N SER A 106 -22.79 -31.42 2.90
CA SER A 106 -22.86 -30.00 2.51
C SER A 106 -21.87 -29.14 3.31
N TYR A 107 -21.75 -29.35 4.63
CA TYR A 107 -20.77 -28.66 5.46
C TYR A 107 -19.33 -28.96 5.02
N VAL A 108 -18.99 -30.23 4.78
CA VAL A 108 -17.66 -30.63 4.26
C VAL A 108 -17.34 -29.96 2.94
N ARG A 109 -18.32 -29.89 2.03
CA ARG A 109 -18.16 -29.17 0.75
C ARG A 109 -17.85 -27.71 0.96
N ASN A 110 -18.56 -27.02 1.84
CA ASN A 110 -18.34 -25.61 2.14
C ASN A 110 -17.00 -25.38 2.82
N ILE A 111 -16.59 -26.28 3.72
CA ILE A 111 -15.27 -26.25 4.36
C ILE A 111 -14.15 -26.37 3.32
N LYS A 112 -14.25 -27.32 2.37
CA LYS A 112 -13.29 -27.47 1.27
C LYS A 112 -13.15 -26.19 0.45
N ILE A 113 -14.28 -25.61 0.04
CA ILE A 113 -14.31 -24.35 -0.73
C ILE A 113 -13.67 -23.20 0.06
N THR A 114 -13.96 -23.11 1.36
CA THR A 114 -13.42 -22.05 2.21
C THR A 114 -11.92 -22.19 2.43
N PHE A 115 -11.39 -23.42 2.62
CA PHE A 115 -9.95 -23.65 2.68
C PHE A 115 -9.23 -23.24 1.38
N GLN A 116 -9.77 -23.61 0.23
CA GLN A 116 -9.21 -23.21 -1.07
C GLN A 116 -9.28 -21.68 -1.27
N LYS A 117 -10.34 -21.04 -0.80
CA LYS A 117 -10.47 -19.57 -0.81
C LYS A 117 -9.44 -18.92 0.09
N LEU A 118 -9.26 -19.46 1.29
CA LEU A 118 -8.29 -18.98 2.27
C LEU A 118 -6.86 -19.00 1.71
N ALA A 119 -6.44 -20.13 1.11
CA ALA A 119 -5.14 -20.23 0.45
C ALA A 119 -4.95 -19.13 -0.61
N ARG A 120 -5.91 -19.00 -1.53
CA ARG A 120 -5.84 -18.01 -2.61
C ARG A 120 -5.78 -16.56 -2.11
N VAL A 121 -6.59 -16.22 -1.10
CA VAL A 121 -6.59 -14.86 -0.53
C VAL A 121 -5.28 -14.55 0.19
N THR A 122 -4.73 -15.53 0.92
CA THR A 122 -3.44 -15.37 1.62
C THR A 122 -2.30 -15.14 0.63
N ILE A 123 -2.20 -15.97 -0.42
CA ILE A 123 -1.17 -15.82 -1.47
C ILE A 123 -1.29 -14.44 -2.13
N ARG A 124 -2.51 -14.02 -2.49
CA ARG A 124 -2.75 -12.71 -3.08
C ARG A 124 -2.31 -11.57 -2.16
N ASN A 125 -2.67 -11.62 -0.88
CA ASN A 125 -2.24 -10.61 0.09
C ASN A 125 -0.72 -10.45 0.14
N ILE A 126 0.04 -11.55 -0.02
CA ILE A 126 1.50 -11.54 -0.03
C ILE A 126 2.06 -10.94 -1.32
N ILE A 127 1.50 -11.32 -2.47
CA ILE A 127 1.89 -10.75 -3.77
C ILE A 127 1.64 -9.23 -3.76
N ASN A 128 0.47 -8.81 -3.30
CA ASN A 128 0.13 -7.40 -3.18
C ASN A 128 1.03 -6.67 -2.18
N LEU A 129 1.38 -7.32 -1.07
CA LEU A 129 2.32 -6.75 -0.10
C LEU A 129 3.69 -6.50 -0.74
N GLN A 130 4.25 -7.47 -1.46
CA GLN A 130 5.54 -7.34 -2.14
C GLN A 130 5.50 -6.23 -3.19
N HIS A 131 4.47 -6.21 -4.02
CA HIS A 131 4.28 -5.16 -5.03
C HIS A 131 4.17 -3.76 -4.39
N ASN A 132 3.38 -3.64 -3.31
CA ASN A 132 3.23 -2.38 -2.59
C ASN A 132 4.53 -1.91 -1.91
N ILE A 133 5.35 -2.82 -1.40
CA ILE A 133 6.68 -2.51 -0.84
C ILE A 133 7.57 -1.90 -1.93
N ASP A 134 7.65 -2.53 -3.09
CA ASP A 134 8.42 -2.06 -4.22
C ASP A 134 7.92 -0.70 -4.73
N ASN A 135 6.61 -0.54 -4.87
CA ASN A 135 5.99 0.71 -5.31
C ASN A 135 6.24 1.85 -4.32
N ALA A 136 6.13 1.58 -3.01
CA ALA A 136 6.41 2.58 -1.99
C ALA A 136 7.86 3.07 -2.05
N PHE A 137 8.82 2.19 -2.35
CA PHE A 137 10.22 2.58 -2.50
C PHE A 137 10.51 3.30 -3.82
N LYS A 138 10.01 2.79 -4.95
CA LYS A 138 10.36 3.27 -6.30
C LYS A 138 9.61 4.54 -6.69
N HIS A 139 8.31 4.62 -6.40
CA HIS A 139 7.43 5.64 -6.99
C HIS A 139 7.04 6.78 -6.05
N GLU A 140 7.23 6.65 -4.75
CA GLU A 140 6.92 7.76 -3.85
C GLU A 140 7.97 8.88 -3.96
N PRO A 141 7.53 10.15 -4.09
CA PRO A 141 8.46 11.24 -4.34
C PRO A 141 9.25 11.68 -3.10
N THR A 142 8.70 11.50 -1.91
CA THR A 142 9.24 12.05 -0.67
C THR A 142 9.73 10.94 0.26
N TYR A 143 10.92 11.11 0.84
CA TYR A 143 11.48 10.15 1.79
C TYR A 143 10.59 9.90 3.01
N GLN A 144 9.94 10.93 3.53
CA GLN A 144 9.03 10.81 4.68
C GLN A 144 7.82 9.92 4.35
N ILE A 145 7.22 10.10 3.16
CA ILE A 145 6.09 9.27 2.69
C ILE A 145 6.56 7.84 2.45
N LYS A 146 7.74 7.63 1.83
CA LYS A 146 8.33 6.29 1.66
C LYS A 146 8.44 5.55 2.99
N ILE A 147 9.03 6.19 4.00
CA ILE A 147 9.19 5.60 5.32
C ILE A 147 7.84 5.26 5.95
N ALA A 148 6.89 6.19 5.94
CA ALA A 148 5.57 5.98 6.53
C ALA A 148 4.82 4.82 5.84
N LYS A 149 4.87 4.74 4.51
CA LYS A 149 4.27 3.65 3.74
C LYS A 149 4.93 2.31 4.03
N LEU A 150 6.27 2.24 4.04
CA LEU A 150 7.00 1.01 4.35
C LEU A 150 6.71 0.52 5.78
N GLN A 151 6.62 1.42 6.75
CA GLN A 151 6.24 1.07 8.12
C GLN A 151 4.79 0.56 8.22
N ASN A 152 3.86 1.13 7.45
CA ASN A 152 2.49 0.64 7.38
C ASN A 152 2.42 -0.76 6.74
N LEU A 153 3.19 -0.99 5.67
CA LEU A 153 3.28 -2.28 5.01
C LEU A 153 3.89 -3.35 5.92
N ASP A 154 4.86 -2.99 6.78
CA ASP A 154 5.38 -3.91 7.79
C ASP A 154 4.32 -4.31 8.83
N LYS A 155 3.47 -3.39 9.27
CA LYS A 155 2.31 -3.73 10.12
C LYS A 155 1.36 -4.70 9.43
N LYS A 156 1.07 -4.49 8.14
CA LYS A 156 0.24 -5.40 7.34
C LYS A 156 0.90 -6.78 7.21
N ARG A 157 2.22 -6.83 6.99
CA ARG A 157 3.02 -8.07 6.98
C ARG A 157 2.83 -8.87 8.29
N ILE A 158 2.96 -8.19 9.44
CA ILE A 158 2.77 -8.81 10.77
C ILE A 158 1.35 -9.36 10.91
N ASN A 159 0.34 -8.63 10.44
CA ASN A 159 -1.04 -9.11 10.47
C ASN A 159 -1.24 -10.37 9.60
N ILE A 160 -0.67 -10.40 8.39
CA ILE A 160 -0.74 -11.59 7.52
C ILE A 160 -0.05 -12.78 8.20
N GLN A 161 1.11 -12.57 8.83
CA GLN A 161 1.81 -13.63 9.57
C GLN A 161 0.94 -14.20 10.69
N ARG A 162 0.32 -13.34 11.49
CA ARG A 162 -0.58 -13.77 12.57
C ARG A 162 -1.75 -14.61 12.04
N LEU A 163 -2.31 -14.23 10.88
CA LEU A 163 -3.40 -14.99 10.27
C LEU A 163 -2.95 -16.36 9.73
N ILE A 164 -1.74 -16.46 9.19
CA ILE A 164 -1.13 -17.74 8.81
C ILE A 164 -0.99 -18.62 10.06
N ASP A 165 -0.42 -18.09 11.13
CA ASP A 165 -0.22 -18.82 12.38
C ASP A 165 -1.57 -19.27 12.99
N SER A 166 -2.59 -18.41 12.95
CA SER A 166 -3.96 -18.76 13.40
C SER A 166 -4.58 -19.87 12.56
N THR A 167 -4.37 -19.82 11.23
CA THR A 167 -4.87 -20.87 10.31
C THR A 167 -4.18 -22.20 10.58
N GLU A 168 -2.87 -22.19 10.78
CA GLU A 168 -2.11 -23.41 11.12
C GLU A 168 -2.56 -23.97 12.48
N HIS A 169 -2.80 -23.11 13.46
CA HIS A 169 -3.28 -23.50 14.78
C HIS A 169 -4.67 -24.15 14.72
N LEU A 170 -5.59 -23.56 13.93
CA LEU A 170 -6.90 -24.14 13.67
C LEU A 170 -6.79 -25.56 13.12
N ILE A 171 -5.97 -25.76 12.08
CA ILE A 171 -5.81 -27.05 11.40
C ILE A 171 -5.17 -28.10 12.33
N LEU A 172 -4.18 -27.70 13.14
CA LEU A 172 -3.35 -28.66 13.88
C LEU A 172 -3.88 -28.94 15.31
N HIS A 173 -4.55 -28.00 15.92
CA HIS A 173 -4.82 -28.05 17.37
C HIS A 173 -6.29 -27.93 17.77
N GLU A 174 -7.04 -27.02 17.14
CA GLU A 174 -8.39 -26.70 17.63
C GLU A 174 -9.45 -27.70 17.14
N GLU A 175 -9.41 -28.09 15.86
CA GLU A 175 -10.49 -28.87 15.24
C GLU A 175 -10.15 -30.35 15.03
N ARG A 176 -9.38 -30.93 15.96
CA ARG A 176 -8.96 -32.35 15.87
C ARG A 176 -10.14 -33.31 15.79
N ASP A 177 -11.22 -33.04 16.50
CA ASP A 177 -12.39 -33.91 16.54
C ASP A 177 -13.13 -33.90 15.20
N PHE A 178 -13.20 -32.75 14.53
CA PHE A 178 -13.73 -32.65 13.17
C PHE A 178 -12.89 -33.49 12.22
N PHE A 179 -11.57 -33.32 12.18
CA PHE A 179 -10.70 -34.03 11.24
C PHE A 179 -10.63 -35.55 11.50
N ARG A 180 -10.90 -36.01 12.72
CA ARG A 180 -11.03 -37.44 13.04
C ARG A 180 -12.33 -38.04 12.51
N GLN A 181 -13.41 -37.26 12.49
CA GLN A 181 -14.73 -37.73 12.05
C GLN A 181 -14.93 -37.55 10.54
N ALA A 182 -14.40 -36.51 9.98
CA ALA A 182 -14.49 -36.20 8.53
C ALA A 182 -13.37 -36.93 7.78
N THR A 183 -13.50 -38.27 7.61
CA THR A 183 -12.59 -39.08 6.79
C THR A 183 -12.89 -38.86 5.29
N ASP A 184 -12.37 -37.78 4.71
CA ASP A 184 -12.55 -37.42 3.32
C ASP A 184 -11.15 -37.21 2.67
N GLU A 185 -10.82 -38.04 1.69
CA GLU A 185 -9.50 -38.00 1.01
C GLU A 185 -9.24 -36.66 0.31
N GLU A 186 -10.28 -36.08 -0.28
CA GLU A 186 -10.16 -34.78 -0.95
C GLU A 186 -9.90 -33.66 0.03
N LEU A 187 -10.57 -33.66 1.19
CA LEU A 187 -10.32 -32.72 2.28
C LEU A 187 -8.88 -32.84 2.77
N THR A 188 -8.38 -34.05 2.96
CA THR A 188 -6.99 -34.29 3.38
C THR A 188 -6.00 -33.73 2.37
N ARG A 189 -6.25 -33.91 1.07
CA ARG A 189 -5.41 -33.34 0.01
C ARG A 189 -5.44 -31.81 0.04
N ILE A 190 -6.61 -31.19 0.16
CA ILE A 190 -6.74 -29.72 0.23
C ILE A 190 -6.00 -29.16 1.44
N LEU A 191 -6.05 -29.85 2.60
CA LEU A 191 -5.31 -29.44 3.80
C LEU A 191 -3.80 -29.50 3.64
N LEU A 192 -3.30 -30.56 2.95
CA LEU A 192 -1.87 -30.67 2.65
C LEU A 192 -1.42 -29.57 1.70
N GLU A 193 -2.19 -29.30 0.66
CA GLU A 193 -1.93 -28.20 -0.29
C GLU A 193 -1.94 -26.86 0.44
N LEU A 194 -2.97 -26.56 1.25
CA LEU A 194 -3.06 -25.36 2.04
C LEU A 194 -1.85 -25.19 2.98
N ARG A 195 -1.46 -26.24 3.70
CA ARG A 195 -0.30 -26.19 4.60
C ARG A 195 0.99 -25.86 3.86
N GLN A 196 1.20 -26.46 2.70
CA GLN A 196 2.35 -26.16 1.86
C GLN A 196 2.35 -24.70 1.41
N GLU A 197 1.20 -24.18 0.98
CA GLU A 197 1.04 -22.78 0.58
C GLU A 197 1.26 -21.81 1.73
N LEU A 198 0.78 -22.12 2.95
CA LEU A 198 1.03 -21.31 4.12
C LEU A 198 2.52 -21.26 4.50
N GLN A 199 3.25 -22.37 4.39
CA GLN A 199 4.69 -22.40 4.62
C GLN A 199 5.46 -21.56 3.59
N LEU A 200 5.14 -21.68 2.30
CA LEU A 200 5.73 -20.85 1.25
C LEU A 200 5.40 -19.35 1.47
N SER A 201 4.19 -19.08 1.92
CA SER A 201 3.71 -17.76 2.31
C SER A 201 4.53 -17.16 3.45
N ALA A 202 4.80 -17.93 4.50
CA ALA A 202 5.64 -17.49 5.62
C ALA A 202 7.07 -17.14 5.17
N HIS A 203 7.67 -17.96 4.30
CA HIS A 203 8.99 -17.65 3.72
C HIS A 203 8.97 -16.35 2.89
N SER A 204 7.90 -16.12 2.14
CA SER A 204 7.74 -14.89 1.36
C SER A 204 7.59 -13.65 2.23
N LEU A 205 6.96 -13.77 3.41
CA LEU A 205 6.87 -12.69 4.39
C LEU A 205 8.23 -12.34 5.04
N ILE A 206 9.08 -13.34 5.27
CA ILE A 206 10.46 -13.09 5.74
C ILE A 206 11.24 -12.29 4.69
N ARG A 207 11.12 -12.64 3.41
CA ARG A 207 11.73 -11.88 2.32
C ARG A 207 11.19 -10.44 2.27
N ALA A 208 9.89 -10.26 2.35
CA ALA A 208 9.26 -8.93 2.39
C ALA A 208 9.77 -8.08 3.56
N GLN A 209 10.00 -8.69 4.73
CA GLN A 209 10.61 -8.01 5.88
C GLN A 209 12.04 -7.54 5.57
N GLN A 210 12.85 -8.39 4.95
CA GLN A 210 14.23 -8.03 4.57
C GLN A 210 14.24 -6.87 3.56
N ASP A 211 13.33 -6.89 2.58
CA ASP A 211 13.20 -5.83 1.59
C ASP A 211 12.82 -4.50 2.25
N ILE A 212 11.85 -4.50 3.17
CA ILE A 212 11.48 -3.31 3.96
C ILE A 212 12.71 -2.76 4.72
N ILE A 213 13.44 -3.61 5.43
CA ILE A 213 14.64 -3.20 6.19
C ILE A 213 15.70 -2.62 5.26
N ASN A 214 15.96 -3.28 4.13
CA ASN A 214 16.93 -2.82 3.14
C ASN A 214 16.54 -1.46 2.55
N TYR A 215 15.28 -1.27 2.18
CA TYR A 215 14.79 -0.01 1.64
C TYR A 215 14.83 1.13 2.67
N LEU A 216 14.46 0.86 3.92
CA LEU A 216 14.58 1.86 5.00
C LEU A 216 16.04 2.27 5.24
N ASN A 217 16.98 1.34 5.21
CA ASN A 217 18.42 1.63 5.34
C ASN A 217 18.93 2.44 4.14
N GLN A 218 18.52 2.10 2.92
CA GLN A 218 18.88 2.87 1.72
C GLN A 218 18.35 4.32 1.80
N ILE A 219 17.09 4.50 2.20
CA ILE A 219 16.50 5.82 2.39
C ILE A 219 17.27 6.62 3.42
N LYS A 220 17.62 6.02 4.58
CA LYS A 220 18.42 6.67 5.63
C LYS A 220 19.76 7.15 5.09
N ASN A 221 20.46 6.30 4.34
CA ASN A 221 21.75 6.65 3.75
C ASN A 221 21.61 7.78 2.70
N GLN A 222 20.55 7.76 1.89
CA GLN A 222 20.28 8.83 0.92
C GLN A 222 19.99 10.16 1.61
N VAL A 223 19.22 10.17 2.70
CA VAL A 223 18.94 11.39 3.49
C VAL A 223 20.24 11.97 4.04
N ILE A 224 21.10 11.15 4.65
CA ILE A 224 22.41 11.59 5.18
C ILE A 224 23.28 12.18 4.06
N LEU A 225 23.29 11.54 2.89
CA LEU A 225 24.07 12.04 1.75
C LEU A 225 23.55 13.40 1.26
N VAL A 226 22.23 13.54 1.12
CA VAL A 226 21.61 14.83 0.72
C VAL A 226 21.91 15.94 1.72
N GLU A 227 21.85 15.65 3.03
CA GLU A 227 22.24 16.62 4.06
C GLU A 227 23.71 17.05 3.96
N LYS A 228 24.62 16.09 3.71
CA LYS A 228 26.03 16.40 3.49
C LYS A 228 26.23 17.28 2.25
N ILE A 229 25.57 16.95 1.14
CA ILE A 229 25.63 17.76 -0.10
C ILE A 229 25.11 19.17 0.15
N ARG A 230 23.98 19.33 0.85
CA ARG A 230 23.44 20.65 1.22
C ARG A 230 24.43 21.45 2.06
N LYS A 231 25.09 20.81 3.03
CA LYS A 231 26.10 21.45 3.86
C LYS A 231 27.30 21.89 3.04
N VAL A 232 27.79 21.05 2.14
CA VAL A 232 28.91 21.42 1.24
C VAL A 232 28.52 22.57 0.34
N LYS A 233 27.31 22.53 -0.28
CA LYS A 233 26.82 23.63 -1.10
C LYS A 233 26.71 24.94 -0.30
N TYR A 234 26.17 24.89 0.91
CA TYR A 234 26.09 26.06 1.79
C TYR A 234 27.50 26.64 2.07
N LEU A 235 28.50 25.79 2.35
CA LEU A 235 29.88 26.23 2.57
C LEU A 235 30.48 26.83 1.31
N GLN A 236 30.22 26.23 0.14
CA GLN A 236 30.64 26.79 -1.16
C GLN A 236 30.03 28.16 -1.42
N ASP A 237 28.71 28.31 -1.24
CA ASP A 237 28.01 29.58 -1.41
C ASP A 237 28.58 30.66 -0.45
N GLN A 238 28.86 30.28 0.79
CA GLN A 238 29.52 31.19 1.77
C GLN A 238 30.93 31.59 1.34
N PHE A 239 31.69 30.63 0.79
CA PHE A 239 33.05 30.93 0.28
C PHE A 239 32.98 31.83 -0.95
N GLU A 240 32.09 31.58 -1.90
CA GLU A 240 31.90 32.43 -3.07
C GLU A 240 31.45 33.85 -2.70
N LEU A 241 30.53 33.98 -1.76
CA LEU A 241 30.12 35.28 -1.24
C LEU A 241 31.31 36.04 -0.63
N ARG A 242 32.14 35.37 0.17
CA ARG A 242 33.35 35.98 0.76
C ARG A 242 34.41 36.32 -0.28
N ALA A 243 34.59 35.45 -1.29
CA ALA A 243 35.59 35.67 -2.36
C ALA A 243 35.13 36.79 -3.34
N ARG A 244 33.82 36.94 -3.55
CA ARG A 244 33.23 37.99 -4.44
C ARG A 244 33.03 39.31 -3.72
N SER A 245 32.83 39.31 -2.40
CA SER A 245 32.81 40.54 -1.61
C SER A 245 34.24 41.02 -1.43
N ASN A 246 34.68 41.79 -2.40
CA ASN A 246 35.95 42.49 -2.28
C ASN A 246 35.78 43.67 -1.28
N LEU A 247 35.70 43.29 0.01
CA LEU A 247 35.51 44.26 1.10
C LEU A 247 36.57 45.35 1.08
N SER A 248 37.80 45.02 0.64
CA SER A 248 38.90 45.96 0.46
C SER A 248 38.55 46.99 -0.62
N GLU A 249 38.01 46.56 -1.75
CA GLU A 249 37.63 47.43 -2.88
C GLU A 249 36.41 48.27 -2.58
N ILE A 250 35.41 47.72 -1.85
CA ILE A 250 34.25 48.47 -1.33
C ILE A 250 34.71 49.49 -0.29
N MET A 251 35.61 49.13 0.62
CA MET A 251 36.17 50.05 1.61
C MET A 251 37.05 51.12 0.98
N GLU A 252 37.72 50.86 -0.12
CA GLU A 252 38.47 51.83 -0.89
C GLU A 252 37.61 52.77 -1.72
N ARG A 253 36.54 52.26 -2.35
CA ARG A 253 35.62 53.07 -3.16
C ARG A 253 34.70 53.91 -2.32
N GLU A 254 34.30 53.45 -1.16
CA GLU A 254 33.29 54.11 -0.32
C GLU A 254 33.89 54.64 1.01
N ARG A 255 35.14 55.01 0.98
CA ARG A 255 35.75 55.69 2.14
C ARG A 255 34.95 56.88 2.67
N SER A 256 34.26 57.59 1.80
CA SER A 256 33.39 58.70 2.18
C SER A 256 32.19 58.25 2.98
N LEU A 257 31.47 57.19 2.53
CA LEU A 257 30.26 56.71 3.20
C LEU A 257 30.47 56.15 4.61
N LEU A 258 31.63 55.54 4.86
CA LEU A 258 32.01 55.01 6.18
C LEU A 258 32.55 56.10 7.10
N LEU A 259 33.07 57.18 6.54
CA LEU A 259 33.71 58.28 7.30
C LEU A 259 32.83 59.53 7.41
N GLU A 260 31.77 59.68 6.56
CA GLU A 260 30.81 60.79 6.65
C GLU A 260 29.65 60.56 7.65
N GLY A 261 29.58 59.38 8.26
CA GLY A 261 28.70 59.13 9.39
C GLY A 261 29.17 59.82 10.66
N ASN A 262 29.16 61.11 10.60
CA ASN A 262 29.61 61.99 11.63
C ASN A 262 28.55 62.12 12.72
N THR A 263 28.48 61.15 13.56
CA THR A 263 28.11 61.38 14.95
C THR A 263 29.09 60.53 15.79
N GLN A 264 30.08 61.23 16.31
CA GLN A 264 30.86 60.69 17.45
C GLN A 264 29.87 60.39 18.57
N ALA A 265 29.24 59.23 18.52
CA ALA A 265 28.61 58.65 19.68
C ALA A 265 29.76 58.19 20.58
N SER A 266 30.19 59.03 21.48
CA SER A 266 31.08 58.62 22.55
C SER A 266 30.31 57.70 23.47
N PHE A 267 30.49 56.43 23.28
CA PHE A 267 30.00 55.45 24.24
C PHE A 267 30.86 55.52 25.49
N LYS A 268 30.38 56.12 26.55
CA LYS A 268 30.93 55.97 27.89
C LYS A 268 30.49 54.62 28.42
N LEU A 269 31.35 53.61 28.22
CA LEU A 269 31.19 52.33 28.91
C LEU A 269 31.31 52.60 30.42
N SER A 270 30.32 52.16 31.18
CA SER A 270 30.39 52.29 32.64
C SER A 270 31.53 51.39 33.19
N PRO A 271 32.24 51.82 34.23
CA PRO A 271 33.29 50.99 34.84
C PRO A 271 32.79 49.61 35.29
N SER A 272 31.53 49.51 35.64
CA SER A 272 30.85 48.26 36.02
C SER A 272 30.67 47.30 34.83
N TYR A 273 30.49 47.81 33.62
CA TYR A 273 30.37 46.97 32.41
C TYR A 273 31.74 46.46 31.98
N LEU A 274 32.81 47.25 32.09
CA LEU A 274 34.19 46.86 31.82
C LEU A 274 34.73 45.82 32.82
N ALA A 275 34.12 45.74 34.00
CA ALA A 275 34.48 44.78 35.04
C ALA A 275 33.66 43.49 34.98
N SER A 276 32.66 43.40 34.09
CA SER A 276 31.89 42.15 33.92
C SER A 276 32.68 41.08 33.19
N ASP A 277 32.51 39.82 33.58
CA ASP A 277 33.18 38.65 33.00
C ASP A 277 32.83 38.45 31.50
N GLU A 278 31.76 39.09 30.99
CA GLU A 278 31.33 39.01 29.58
C GLU A 278 32.25 39.85 28.64
N VAL A 279 33.01 40.83 29.18
CA VAL A 279 33.84 41.76 28.39
C VAL A 279 35.33 41.45 28.50
N ARG A 280 35.74 40.57 29.43
CA ARG A 280 37.15 40.17 29.55
C ARG A 280 37.48 39.16 28.42
N PRO A 281 38.45 39.49 27.55
CA PRO A 281 38.95 38.49 26.62
C PRO A 281 39.61 37.34 27.40
N ILE A 282 39.33 36.11 27.00
CA ILE A 282 39.99 34.88 27.47
C ILE A 282 41.43 34.90 27.07
#